data_5ee23b685e5dd945d4cd1525c3f29815
#
_entry.id   5ee23b685e5dd945d4cd1525c3f29815
#
_cell.length_a   1.000
_cell.length_b   1.000
_cell.length_c   1.000
_cell.angle_alpha   90.00
_cell.angle_beta   90.00
_cell.angle_gamma   90.00
#
_symmetry.space_group_name_H-M   'P 1'
#
loop_
_entity.id
_entity.type
_entity.pdbx_description
1 polymer ?
#
loop_
_entity_poly.entity_id
_entity_poly.type
_entity_poly.pdbx_seq_one_letter_code
_entity_poly.pdbx_strand_id
1 'polypeptide(L)'
;QRLSVNGTASRSNQDPLRLRLQHFDLKPLSQITSSRGYLFEGYTNGSADLIAAYGEGVLNADIDFDSIRVNQIPWRDTKFNCLWDFQSKRARFRLSDRKLGDNIVAGFYSPTERRYGAEMNIRKIDMALLAPVLKGVLRETQGEASARLTLSSRNLQPVLNGAIRVERFETTVDYTNVPYALTGGTIDVADNVMTLQPAELTDPRGNRAGFDMKFDFRNLRNLAYDIHVRPQNTLVLQTTEQQNDLFYGTIFASGNATIQGNKNGVNMNIVATTADNSHFYMPLGNSADISAADFIVFEDPRQKAIRDSLEKANSTNRLRQALARRMRRMDSLPSNMDIKMALNVKPNVEMQLTLDQAGDNLRKGRGNGTINLHVNPRNKDFTIYGDYD
;
A
#
# COMPACT_ATOMS: atom_id res chain seq x y z
N GLN A 1 -27.93 8.03 24.41
CA GLN A 1 -28.29 7.94 22.99
C GLN A 1 -29.80 8.09 22.82
N ARG A 2 -30.21 9.10 22.10
CA ARG A 2 -31.64 9.32 21.83
C ARG A 2 -31.85 9.68 20.38
N LEU A 3 -32.68 8.89 19.71
CA LEU A 3 -33.27 9.19 18.41
C LEU A 3 -34.74 9.51 18.67
N SER A 4 -35.22 10.66 18.26
CA SER A 4 -36.64 11.01 18.35
C SER A 4 -37.14 11.47 17.00
N VAL A 5 -38.34 11.03 16.66
CA VAL A 5 -39.08 11.44 15.46
C VAL A 5 -40.39 12.04 15.91
N ASN A 6 -40.65 13.30 15.56
CA ASN A 6 -41.82 14.04 15.93
C ASN A 6 -42.40 14.79 14.71
N GLY A 7 -43.67 14.98 14.66
CA GLY A 7 -44.35 15.69 13.58
C GLY A 7 -45.11 14.76 12.63
N THR A 8 -45.58 15.30 11.54
CA THR A 8 -46.40 14.61 10.58
C THR A 8 -45.84 14.72 9.17
N ALA A 9 -45.74 13.60 8.46
CA ALA A 9 -45.49 13.65 7.02
C ALA A 9 -46.76 14.14 6.31
N SER A 10 -46.76 15.39 5.88
CA SER A 10 -47.93 16.06 5.28
C SER A 10 -47.60 16.77 3.97
N ARG A 11 -48.59 17.32 3.29
CA ARG A 11 -48.38 18.26 2.16
C ARG A 11 -48.21 19.71 2.63
N SER A 12 -48.45 19.99 3.92
CA SER A 12 -48.39 21.32 4.48
C SER A 12 -46.97 21.68 4.92
N ASN A 13 -46.61 22.94 4.77
CA ASN A 13 -45.35 23.49 5.28
C ASN A 13 -45.38 23.78 6.78
N GLN A 14 -46.55 23.65 7.43
CA GLN A 14 -46.73 24.02 8.84
C GLN A 14 -46.33 22.91 9.81
N ASP A 15 -46.34 21.63 9.38
CA ASP A 15 -46.09 20.48 10.23
C ASP A 15 -44.90 19.64 9.70
N PRO A 16 -43.69 20.04 9.96
CA PRO A 16 -42.52 19.27 9.54
C PRO A 16 -42.41 17.95 10.30
N LEU A 17 -42.03 16.89 9.60
CA LEU A 17 -41.55 15.68 10.23
C LEU A 17 -40.10 15.92 10.68
N ARG A 18 -39.87 15.93 11.98
CA ARG A 18 -38.59 16.28 12.59
C ARG A 18 -37.91 15.07 13.21
N LEU A 19 -36.73 14.74 12.68
CA LEU A 19 -35.80 13.79 13.27
C LEU A 19 -34.82 14.56 14.15
N ARG A 20 -34.59 14.11 15.37
CA ARG A 20 -33.54 14.65 16.26
C ARG A 20 -32.62 13.56 16.75
N LEU A 21 -31.31 13.83 16.65
CA LEU A 21 -30.23 13.03 17.16
C LEU A 21 -29.64 13.71 18.40
N GLN A 22 -29.54 12.99 19.52
CA GLN A 22 -28.91 13.46 20.73
C GLN A 22 -27.90 12.43 21.20
N HIS A 23 -26.62 12.81 21.16
CA HIS A 23 -25.51 11.97 21.58
C HIS A 23 -25.58 10.58 20.93
N PHE A 24 -25.84 10.55 19.62
CA PHE A 24 -25.99 9.31 18.88
C PHE A 24 -24.61 8.76 18.50
N ASP A 25 -24.31 7.51 18.87
CA ASP A 25 -23.02 6.86 18.65
C ASP A 25 -22.79 6.54 17.16
N LEU A 26 -21.61 6.81 16.65
CA LEU A 26 -21.21 6.53 15.29
C LEU A 26 -20.74 5.07 15.06
N LYS A 27 -20.57 4.27 16.12
CA LYS A 27 -20.17 2.87 16.01
C LYS A 27 -21.01 2.03 15.02
N PRO A 28 -22.33 2.24 14.86
CA PRO A 28 -23.08 1.51 13.84
C PRO A 28 -22.58 1.74 12.41
N LEU A 29 -21.96 2.88 12.10
CA LEU A 29 -21.32 3.12 10.79
C LEU A 29 -20.14 2.19 10.56
N SER A 30 -19.43 1.84 11.63
CA SER A 30 -18.29 0.90 11.56
C SER A 30 -18.70 -0.48 11.06
N GLN A 31 -19.96 -0.91 11.26
CA GLN A 31 -20.46 -2.17 10.73
C GLN A 31 -20.48 -2.19 9.20
N ILE A 32 -20.68 -1.02 8.57
CA ILE A 32 -20.71 -0.87 7.12
C ILE A 32 -19.32 -0.71 6.54
N THR A 33 -18.41 -0.06 7.28
CA THR A 33 -17.08 0.35 6.79
C THR A 33 -15.94 -0.57 7.22
N SER A 34 -16.17 -1.43 8.22
CA SER A 34 -15.15 -2.34 8.77
C SER A 34 -14.57 -3.30 7.73
N SER A 35 -15.36 -3.72 6.74
CA SER A 35 -14.89 -4.56 5.64
C SER A 35 -13.81 -3.88 4.78
N ARG A 36 -13.72 -2.55 4.83
CA ARG A 36 -12.70 -1.72 4.18
C ARG A 36 -11.62 -1.24 5.14
N GLY A 37 -11.63 -1.72 6.38
CA GLY A 37 -10.64 -1.38 7.41
C GLY A 37 -10.87 -0.03 8.11
N TYR A 38 -12.06 0.58 7.99
CA TYR A 38 -12.37 1.84 8.67
C TYR A 38 -13.36 1.64 9.81
N LEU A 39 -12.96 2.09 11.01
CA LEU A 39 -13.76 2.09 12.22
C LEU A 39 -14.01 3.54 12.65
N PHE A 40 -15.28 3.88 12.85
CA PHE A 40 -15.70 5.20 13.29
C PHE A 40 -16.11 5.16 14.76
N GLU A 41 -15.64 6.13 15.51
CA GLU A 41 -16.02 6.38 16.91
C GLU A 41 -16.41 7.85 17.04
N GLY A 42 -17.19 8.17 18.06
CA GLY A 42 -17.65 9.53 18.34
C GLY A 42 -19.16 9.62 18.40
N TYR A 43 -19.64 10.83 18.49
CA TYR A 43 -21.05 11.12 18.69
C TYR A 43 -21.54 12.14 17.69
N THR A 44 -22.84 12.06 17.38
CA THR A 44 -23.51 13.05 16.55
C THR A 44 -24.73 13.62 17.26
N ASN A 45 -24.90 14.93 17.10
CA ASN A 45 -26.06 15.69 17.54
C ASN A 45 -26.63 16.44 16.34
N GLY A 46 -27.93 16.67 16.34
CA GLY A 46 -28.50 17.46 15.25
C GLY A 46 -29.95 17.15 14.95
N SER A 47 -30.44 17.72 13.87
CA SER A 47 -31.80 17.51 13.39
C SER A 47 -31.87 17.42 11.90
N ALA A 48 -32.91 16.73 11.42
CA ALA A 48 -33.34 16.75 10.03
C ALA A 48 -34.82 17.01 9.98
N ASP A 49 -35.21 18.09 9.32
CA ASP A 49 -36.61 18.52 9.19
C ASP A 49 -37.05 18.25 7.75
N LEU A 50 -38.05 17.38 7.59
CA LEU A 50 -38.73 17.11 6.31
C LEU A 50 -40.04 17.91 6.29
N ILE A 51 -40.07 18.92 5.45
CA ILE A 51 -41.21 19.85 5.28
C ILE A 51 -41.95 19.45 4.02
N ALA A 52 -43.29 19.44 4.07
CA ALA A 52 -44.17 19.08 2.94
C ALA A 52 -43.79 17.76 2.25
N ALA A 53 -43.66 16.69 3.02
CA ALA A 53 -43.17 15.38 2.60
C ALA A 53 -43.85 14.78 1.37
N TYR A 54 -45.15 15.06 1.19
CA TYR A 54 -45.96 14.56 0.06
C TYR A 54 -46.26 15.62 -1.01
N GLY A 55 -45.47 16.71 -1.02
CA GLY A 55 -45.56 17.81 -1.98
C GLY A 55 -44.21 18.21 -2.55
N GLU A 56 -44.08 19.48 -2.90
CA GLU A 56 -42.80 20.12 -3.27
C GLU A 56 -42.01 20.46 -2.01
N GLY A 57 -41.62 19.43 -1.26
CA GLY A 57 -41.04 19.58 0.05
C GLY A 57 -39.53 19.91 0.07
N VAL A 58 -39.05 20.16 1.27
CA VAL A 58 -37.62 20.40 1.54
C VAL A 58 -37.20 19.51 2.69
N LEU A 59 -36.07 18.85 2.55
CA LEU A 59 -35.36 18.21 3.66
C LEU A 59 -34.16 19.11 4.04
N ASN A 60 -34.17 19.59 5.26
CA ASN A 60 -33.06 20.34 5.83
C ASN A 60 -32.42 19.52 6.96
N ALA A 61 -31.15 19.19 6.83
CA ALA A 61 -30.39 18.50 7.87
C ALA A 61 -29.25 19.37 8.36
N ASP A 62 -29.12 19.42 9.69
CA ASP A 62 -28.05 20.12 10.42
C ASP A 62 -27.52 19.16 11.49
N ILE A 63 -26.31 18.64 11.26
CA ILE A 63 -25.74 17.57 12.06
C ILE A 63 -24.32 17.96 12.50
N ASP A 64 -24.12 17.98 13.80
CA ASP A 64 -22.82 18.17 14.43
C ASP A 64 -22.19 16.82 14.75
N PHE A 65 -20.91 16.70 14.44
CA PHE A 65 -20.10 15.55 14.75
C PHE A 65 -19.07 15.91 15.81
N ASP A 66 -19.10 15.20 16.93
CA ASP A 66 -18.29 15.49 18.11
C ASP A 66 -17.34 14.32 18.41
N SER A 67 -16.09 14.64 18.77
CA SER A 67 -15.08 13.67 19.21
C SER A 67 -14.88 12.51 18.25
N ILE A 68 -14.90 12.81 16.95
CA ILE A 68 -14.76 11.79 15.92
C ILE A 68 -13.35 11.21 15.94
N ARG A 69 -13.28 9.88 15.86
CA ARG A 69 -12.06 9.13 15.57
C ARG A 69 -12.31 8.18 14.42
N VAL A 70 -11.31 8.08 13.56
CA VAL A 70 -11.26 7.10 12.48
C VAL A 70 -10.05 6.21 12.71
N ASN A 71 -10.27 4.91 12.98
CA ASN A 71 -9.20 4.01 13.41
C ASN A 71 -8.39 4.52 14.59
N GLN A 72 -9.07 5.09 15.61
CA GLN A 72 -8.49 5.73 16.79
C GLN A 72 -7.74 7.05 16.52
N ILE A 73 -7.59 7.46 15.25
CA ILE A 73 -6.97 8.74 14.88
C ILE A 73 -7.99 9.84 15.08
N PRO A 74 -7.69 10.88 15.89
CA PRO A 74 -8.62 11.98 16.13
C PRO A 74 -8.89 12.73 14.82
N TRP A 75 -10.16 12.93 14.52
CA TRP A 75 -10.61 13.87 13.51
C TRP A 75 -11.14 15.13 14.16
N ARG A 76 -11.20 16.22 13.44
CA ARG A 76 -11.74 17.48 13.94
C ARG A 76 -13.25 17.43 14.09
N ASP A 77 -13.79 18.20 15.03
CA ASP A 77 -15.23 18.38 15.16
C ASP A 77 -15.77 19.09 13.92
N THR A 78 -16.78 18.52 13.31
CA THR A 78 -17.32 18.99 12.04
C THR A 78 -18.82 19.19 12.10
N LYS A 79 -19.32 20.03 11.22
CA LYS A 79 -20.73 20.31 11.04
C LYS A 79 -21.12 19.97 9.61
N PHE A 80 -22.14 19.14 9.48
CA PHE A 80 -22.74 18.77 8.20
C PHE A 80 -24.08 19.46 8.04
N ASN A 81 -24.23 20.18 6.93
CA ASN A 81 -25.50 20.76 6.52
C ASN A 81 -25.89 20.12 5.17
N CYS A 82 -27.15 19.75 5.03
CA CYS A 82 -27.72 19.28 3.78
C CYS A 82 -29.09 19.87 3.56
N LEU A 83 -29.29 20.44 2.39
CA LEU A 83 -30.57 20.93 1.92
C LEU A 83 -30.96 20.14 0.68
N TRP A 84 -32.06 19.38 0.77
CA TRP A 84 -32.68 18.71 -0.35
C TRP A 84 -33.94 19.48 -0.74
N ASP A 85 -33.97 19.94 -1.96
CA ASP A 85 -35.15 20.60 -2.56
C ASP A 85 -35.84 19.62 -3.48
N PHE A 86 -37.05 19.23 -3.12
CA PHE A 86 -37.86 18.26 -3.87
C PHE A 86 -38.40 18.84 -5.20
N GLN A 87 -38.57 20.15 -5.32
CA GLN A 87 -39.02 20.81 -6.55
C GLN A 87 -37.93 20.75 -7.62
N SER A 88 -36.72 21.21 -7.29
CA SER A 88 -35.57 21.15 -8.18
C SER A 88 -34.92 19.77 -8.22
N LYS A 89 -35.29 18.85 -7.33
CA LYS A 89 -34.69 17.52 -7.13
C LYS A 89 -33.18 17.62 -6.96
N ARG A 90 -32.72 18.59 -6.16
CA ARG A 90 -31.31 18.88 -5.95
C ARG A 90 -30.96 18.92 -4.47
N ALA A 91 -29.95 18.16 -4.09
CA ALA A 91 -29.31 18.28 -2.79
C ALA A 91 -28.12 19.23 -2.87
N ARG A 92 -27.96 20.06 -1.86
CA ARG A 92 -26.72 20.79 -1.57
C ARG A 92 -26.23 20.37 -0.21
N PHE A 93 -24.96 20.06 -0.10
CA PHE A 93 -24.39 19.66 1.18
C PHE A 93 -23.07 20.40 1.45
N ARG A 94 -22.79 20.53 2.74
CA ARG A 94 -21.57 21.18 3.23
C ARG A 94 -21.10 20.47 4.49
N LEU A 95 -19.82 20.16 4.53
CA LEU A 95 -19.12 19.74 5.73
C LEU A 95 -18.13 20.83 6.08
N SER A 96 -18.23 21.40 7.27
CA SER A 96 -17.37 22.49 7.75
C SER A 96 -16.68 22.13 9.05
N ASP A 97 -15.52 22.73 9.29
CA ASP A 97 -14.84 22.69 10.60
C ASP A 97 -15.63 23.56 11.59
N ARG A 98 -16.02 22.99 12.74
CA ARG A 98 -16.82 23.73 13.74
C ARG A 98 -16.05 24.86 14.41
N LYS A 99 -14.73 24.73 14.55
CA LYS A 99 -13.90 25.75 15.21
C LYS A 99 -13.51 26.86 14.27
N LEU A 100 -13.15 26.52 13.03
CA LEU A 100 -12.64 27.48 12.06
C LEU A 100 -13.74 28.02 11.13
N GLY A 101 -14.89 27.34 11.05
CA GLY A 101 -15.99 27.70 10.13
C GLY A 101 -15.69 27.43 8.65
N ASP A 102 -14.51 26.90 8.34
CA ASP A 102 -14.08 26.66 6.96
C ASP A 102 -14.80 25.46 6.36
N ASN A 103 -15.15 25.54 5.08
CA ASN A 103 -15.68 24.41 4.34
C ASN A 103 -14.57 23.41 4.06
N ILE A 104 -14.74 22.18 4.56
CA ILE A 104 -13.89 21.04 4.25
C ILE A 104 -14.35 20.43 2.93
N VAL A 105 -15.68 20.25 2.78
CA VAL A 105 -16.33 19.76 1.56
C VAL A 105 -17.60 20.56 1.34
N ALA A 106 -17.84 21.00 0.12
CA ALA A 106 -19.10 21.58 -0.30
C ALA A 106 -19.49 21.03 -1.66
N GLY A 107 -20.75 20.65 -1.85
CA GLY A 107 -21.15 20.03 -3.10
C GLY A 107 -22.64 19.97 -3.32
N PHE A 108 -22.97 19.32 -4.41
CA PHE A 108 -24.36 19.11 -4.82
C PHE A 108 -24.55 17.74 -5.46
N TYR A 109 -25.79 17.27 -5.44
CA TYR A 109 -26.25 16.08 -6.15
C TYR A 109 -27.60 16.37 -6.82
N SER A 110 -27.71 16.14 -8.13
CA SER A 110 -28.93 16.30 -8.93
C SER A 110 -29.20 15.01 -9.71
N PRO A 111 -30.10 14.14 -9.21
CA PRO A 111 -30.43 12.90 -9.90
C PRO A 111 -31.16 13.14 -11.22
N THR A 112 -31.94 14.23 -11.34
CA THR A 112 -32.66 14.59 -12.57
C THR A 112 -31.69 14.98 -13.69
N GLU A 113 -30.67 15.78 -13.37
CA GLU A 113 -29.63 16.18 -14.30
C GLU A 113 -28.55 15.12 -14.46
N ARG A 114 -28.60 14.03 -13.65
CA ARG A 114 -27.56 13.00 -13.55
C ARG A 114 -26.17 13.59 -13.29
N ARG A 115 -26.12 14.58 -12.42
CA ARG A 115 -24.90 15.32 -12.09
C ARG A 115 -24.67 15.41 -10.59
N TYR A 116 -23.42 15.36 -10.22
CA TYR A 116 -22.94 15.69 -8.88
C TYR A 116 -21.59 16.38 -8.97
N GLY A 117 -21.26 17.08 -7.92
CA GLY A 117 -19.96 17.74 -7.81
C GLY A 117 -19.67 18.13 -6.37
N ALA A 118 -18.41 18.23 -6.04
CA ALA A 118 -17.95 18.72 -4.73
C ALA A 118 -16.58 19.39 -4.84
N GLU A 119 -16.40 20.41 -4.05
CA GLU A 119 -15.10 21.03 -3.79
C GLU A 119 -14.64 20.58 -2.41
N MET A 120 -13.38 20.16 -2.32
CA MET A 120 -12.74 19.69 -1.10
C MET A 120 -11.53 20.55 -0.81
N ASN A 121 -11.47 21.14 0.38
CA ASN A 121 -10.34 21.92 0.86
C ASN A 121 -9.94 21.43 2.25
N ILE A 122 -9.08 20.43 2.28
CA ILE A 122 -8.67 19.75 3.50
C ILE A 122 -7.29 20.25 3.89
N ARG A 123 -7.21 21.09 4.92
CA ARG A 123 -5.95 21.70 5.34
C ARG A 123 -4.98 20.74 6.02
N LYS A 124 -5.51 19.69 6.63
CA LYS A 124 -4.72 18.72 7.37
C LYS A 124 -5.35 17.33 7.23
N ILE A 125 -4.60 16.42 6.65
CA ILE A 125 -4.90 15.00 6.53
C ILE A 125 -3.81 14.26 7.30
N ASP A 126 -4.20 13.46 8.28
CA ASP A 126 -3.27 12.54 8.93
C ASP A 126 -3.03 11.35 8.01
N MET A 127 -1.78 11.14 7.61
CA MET A 127 -1.40 10.08 6.67
C MET A 127 -1.60 8.68 7.24
N ALA A 128 -1.70 8.53 8.56
CA ALA A 128 -2.05 7.27 9.19
C ALA A 128 -3.45 6.75 8.78
N LEU A 129 -4.34 7.62 8.29
CA LEU A 129 -5.64 7.24 7.72
C LEU A 129 -5.51 6.39 6.45
N LEU A 130 -4.35 6.38 5.80
CA LEU A 130 -4.09 5.53 4.63
C LEU A 130 -3.69 4.09 4.99
N ALA A 131 -3.37 3.81 6.26
CA ALA A 131 -2.90 2.49 6.70
C ALA A 131 -3.79 1.32 6.25
N PRO A 132 -5.14 1.38 6.30
CA PRO A 132 -5.97 0.28 5.82
C PRO A 132 -5.85 0.01 4.31
N VAL A 133 -5.64 1.06 3.52
CA VAL A 133 -5.51 0.97 2.05
C VAL A 133 -4.14 0.44 1.65
N LEU A 134 -3.11 0.77 2.42
CA LEU A 134 -1.70 0.44 2.14
C LEU A 134 -1.24 -0.85 2.83
N LYS A 135 -2.15 -1.51 3.57
CA LYS A 135 -1.86 -2.74 4.31
C LYS A 135 -1.27 -3.84 3.40
N GLY A 136 -0.16 -4.42 3.85
CA GLY A 136 0.56 -5.46 3.10
C GLY A 136 1.56 -4.93 2.08
N VAL A 137 1.63 -3.60 1.90
CA VAL A 137 2.65 -2.93 1.08
C VAL A 137 3.47 -1.98 1.92
N LEU A 138 2.78 -1.16 2.71
CA LEU A 138 3.38 -0.19 3.63
C LEU A 138 2.78 -0.36 5.02
N ARG A 139 3.60 -0.16 6.05
CA ARG A 139 3.19 -0.14 7.46
C ARG A 139 3.75 1.08 8.18
N GLU A 140 3.23 1.32 9.38
CA GLU A 140 3.69 2.43 10.23
C GLU A 140 3.59 3.78 9.52
N THR A 141 2.53 3.93 8.70
CA THR A 141 2.30 5.16 7.96
C THR A 141 1.95 6.29 8.91
N GLN A 142 2.65 7.40 8.79
CA GLN A 142 2.42 8.62 9.57
C GLN A 142 2.82 9.86 8.77
N GLY A 143 2.40 11.01 9.25
CA GLY A 143 2.70 12.28 8.61
C GLY A 143 1.46 13.12 8.35
N GLU A 144 1.63 14.15 7.53
CA GLU A 144 0.61 15.16 7.30
C GLU A 144 0.59 15.57 5.83
N ALA A 145 -0.61 15.76 5.32
CA ALA A 145 -0.87 16.30 3.98
C ALA A 145 -2.01 17.29 4.01
N SER A 146 -2.11 18.08 2.96
CA SER A 146 -3.27 18.93 2.67
C SER A 146 -3.76 18.65 1.25
N ALA A 147 -5.06 18.90 0.99
CA ALA A 147 -5.64 18.63 -0.32
C ALA A 147 -6.61 19.72 -0.74
N ARG A 148 -6.54 20.10 -2.01
CA ARG A 148 -7.53 20.92 -2.68
C ARG A 148 -7.97 20.19 -3.94
N LEU A 149 -9.17 19.61 -3.89
CA LEU A 149 -9.67 18.72 -4.92
C LEU A 149 -11.07 19.16 -5.37
N THR A 150 -11.39 18.91 -6.62
CA THR A 150 -12.70 19.11 -7.21
C THR A 150 -13.18 17.80 -7.79
N LEU A 151 -14.29 17.30 -7.27
CA LEU A 151 -15.03 16.18 -7.82
C LEU A 151 -16.12 16.70 -8.75
N SER A 152 -16.17 16.17 -9.95
CA SER A 152 -17.26 16.41 -10.91
C SER A 152 -17.77 15.08 -11.45
N SER A 153 -18.94 15.12 -12.08
CA SER A 153 -19.47 13.95 -12.78
C SER A 153 -19.53 14.17 -14.27
N ARG A 154 -19.03 13.20 -15.02
CA ARG A 154 -19.22 13.10 -16.47
C ARG A 154 -20.00 11.81 -16.76
N ASN A 155 -21.26 11.95 -17.18
CA ASN A 155 -22.18 10.79 -17.37
C ASN A 155 -22.27 9.88 -16.13
N LEU A 156 -22.41 10.47 -14.93
CA LEU A 156 -22.35 9.80 -13.62
C LEU A 156 -20.98 9.15 -13.28
N GLN A 157 -20.01 9.22 -14.15
CA GLN A 157 -18.66 8.78 -13.83
C GLN A 157 -17.95 9.87 -13.00
N PRO A 158 -17.34 9.54 -11.84
CA PRO A 158 -16.62 10.50 -11.04
C PRO A 158 -15.34 10.94 -11.74
N VAL A 159 -15.10 12.23 -11.77
CA VAL A 159 -13.86 12.83 -12.27
C VAL A 159 -13.27 13.71 -11.16
N LEU A 160 -12.10 13.33 -10.67
CA LEU A 160 -11.37 14.02 -9.62
C LEU A 160 -10.20 14.80 -10.21
N ASN A 161 -10.11 16.08 -9.86
CA ASN A 161 -9.02 16.98 -10.26
C ASN A 161 -8.53 17.79 -9.06
N GLY A 162 -7.30 18.29 -9.11
CA GLY A 162 -6.73 19.18 -8.11
C GLY A 162 -5.33 18.81 -7.71
N ALA A 163 -4.96 19.06 -6.45
CA ALA A 163 -3.64 18.78 -5.93
C ALA A 163 -3.68 18.35 -4.46
N ILE A 164 -2.76 17.48 -4.09
CA ILE A 164 -2.47 17.07 -2.72
C ILE A 164 -1.04 17.50 -2.43
N ARG A 165 -0.84 18.26 -1.37
CA ARG A 165 0.49 18.62 -0.89
C ARG A 165 0.82 17.72 0.30
N VAL A 166 1.88 16.96 0.17
CA VAL A 166 2.45 16.16 1.24
C VAL A 166 3.44 17.04 1.99
N GLU A 167 3.17 17.30 3.26
CA GLU A 167 4.11 18.04 4.13
C GLU A 167 5.19 17.10 4.65
N ARG A 168 4.76 15.94 5.11
CA ARG A 168 5.63 14.84 5.58
C ARG A 168 4.89 13.51 5.41
N PHE A 169 5.60 12.50 4.98
CA PHE A 169 5.10 11.12 4.94
C PHE A 169 6.23 10.18 5.34
N GLU A 170 6.00 9.37 6.35
CA GLU A 170 6.91 8.35 6.83
C GLU A 170 6.20 7.00 6.79
N THR A 171 6.92 5.99 6.34
CA THR A 171 6.37 4.64 6.24
C THR A 171 7.50 3.63 6.13
N THR A 172 7.20 2.38 6.52
CA THR A 172 8.09 1.24 6.31
C THR A 172 7.55 0.38 5.17
N VAL A 173 8.37 0.07 4.19
CA VAL A 173 8.03 -0.86 3.10
C VAL A 173 8.06 -2.29 3.64
N ASP A 174 6.92 -2.99 3.61
CA ASP A 174 6.78 -4.32 4.24
C ASP A 174 7.77 -5.34 3.67
N TYR A 175 7.91 -5.40 2.34
CA TYR A 175 8.72 -6.41 1.67
C TYR A 175 10.22 -6.28 1.92
N THR A 176 10.72 -5.05 2.01
CA THR A 176 12.15 -4.76 2.21
C THR A 176 12.49 -4.42 3.65
N ASN A 177 11.48 -4.21 4.49
CA ASN A 177 11.59 -3.78 5.88
C ASN A 177 12.41 -2.48 6.05
N VAL A 178 12.33 -1.58 5.07
CA VAL A 178 13.06 -0.30 5.11
C VAL A 178 12.09 0.84 5.38
N PRO A 179 12.35 1.64 6.43
CA PRO A 179 11.62 2.89 6.65
C PRO A 179 12.15 3.99 5.73
N TYR A 180 11.22 4.76 5.16
CA TYR A 180 11.52 5.94 4.35
C TYR A 180 10.72 7.14 4.82
N ALA A 181 11.31 8.31 4.65
CA ALA A 181 10.64 9.59 4.85
C ALA A 181 10.62 10.39 3.55
N LEU A 182 9.47 10.97 3.24
CA LEU A 182 9.27 11.99 2.21
C LEU A 182 8.95 13.31 2.93
N THR A 183 9.75 14.34 2.70
CA THR A 183 9.51 15.67 3.23
C THR A 183 9.24 16.62 2.08
N GLY A 184 8.01 17.12 2.05
CA GLY A 184 7.53 17.93 0.93
C GLY A 184 7.24 17.08 -0.31
N GLY A 185 6.22 17.45 -1.04
CA GLY A 185 5.86 16.82 -2.31
C GLY A 185 4.49 17.30 -2.79
N THR A 186 4.31 17.33 -4.08
CA THR A 186 3.01 17.67 -4.67
C THR A 186 2.54 16.52 -5.55
N ILE A 187 1.33 16.08 -5.30
CA ILE A 187 0.63 15.09 -6.12
C ILE A 187 -0.42 15.87 -6.92
N ASP A 188 -0.22 15.97 -8.21
CA ASP A 188 -1.23 16.50 -9.13
C ASP A 188 -2.27 15.43 -9.44
N VAL A 189 -3.52 15.82 -9.41
CA VAL A 189 -4.65 14.95 -9.74
C VAL A 189 -5.36 15.51 -10.96
N ALA A 190 -5.32 14.77 -12.06
CA ALA A 190 -5.95 15.14 -13.32
C ALA A 190 -6.72 13.95 -13.90
N ASP A 191 -8.03 14.15 -14.10
CA ASP A 191 -8.94 13.11 -14.67
C ASP A 191 -8.74 11.73 -14.04
N ASN A 192 -8.75 11.66 -12.69
CA ASN A 192 -8.56 10.43 -11.90
C ASN A 192 -7.16 9.78 -12.06
N VAL A 193 -6.16 10.54 -12.42
CA VAL A 193 -4.76 10.13 -12.40
C VAL A 193 -4.01 10.99 -11.40
N MET A 194 -3.38 10.37 -10.41
CA MET A 194 -2.46 11.02 -9.48
C MET A 194 -1.05 10.91 -10.00
N THR A 195 -0.33 12.01 -10.03
CA THR A 195 1.09 12.05 -10.40
C THR A 195 1.87 12.78 -9.32
N LEU A 196 2.73 12.05 -8.61
CA LEU A 196 3.69 12.69 -7.72
C LEU A 196 4.82 13.26 -8.56
N GLN A 197 5.02 14.57 -8.44
CA GLN A 197 6.17 15.23 -9.03
C GLN A 197 7.47 14.67 -8.45
N PRO A 198 8.60 14.68 -9.19
CA PRO A 198 9.86 14.15 -8.69
C PRO A 198 10.19 14.68 -7.31
N ALA A 199 10.40 13.77 -6.38
CA ALA A 199 10.63 14.04 -4.98
C ALA A 199 11.80 13.17 -4.46
N GLU A 200 12.23 13.41 -3.25
CA GLU A 200 13.31 12.65 -2.62
C GLU A 200 12.80 11.90 -1.39
N LEU A 201 13.03 10.60 -1.37
CA LEU A 201 12.91 9.76 -0.19
C LEU A 201 14.23 9.78 0.58
N THR A 202 14.14 9.75 1.90
CA THR A 202 15.31 9.68 2.78
C THR A 202 15.25 8.41 3.60
N ASP A 203 16.34 7.67 3.68
CA ASP A 203 16.49 6.50 4.54
C ASP A 203 16.89 6.92 5.98
N PRO A 204 16.90 6.00 6.96
CA PRO A 204 17.26 6.31 8.35
C PRO A 204 18.68 6.83 8.54
N ARG A 205 19.57 6.65 7.57
CA ARG A 205 20.95 7.16 7.61
C ARG A 205 21.10 8.50 6.90
N GLY A 206 20.01 9.05 6.35
CA GLY A 206 20.02 10.31 5.63
C GLY A 206 20.41 10.21 4.15
N ASN A 207 20.58 8.99 3.60
CA ASN A 207 20.80 8.82 2.18
C ASN A 207 19.50 9.04 1.40
N ARG A 208 19.62 9.47 0.16
CA ARG A 208 18.49 9.91 -0.64
C ARG A 208 18.20 8.97 -1.81
N ALA A 209 16.93 8.86 -2.13
CA ALA A 209 16.48 8.20 -3.35
C ALA A 209 15.52 9.11 -4.09
N GLY A 210 15.75 9.35 -5.37
CA GLY A 210 14.76 10.00 -6.23
C GLY A 210 13.51 9.12 -6.35
N PHE A 211 12.34 9.73 -6.28
CA PHE A 211 11.07 9.03 -6.29
C PHE A 211 10.04 9.79 -7.11
N ASP A 212 9.36 9.10 -7.99
CA ASP A 212 8.18 9.59 -8.70
C ASP A 212 7.17 8.45 -8.87
N MET A 213 5.91 8.80 -8.95
CA MET A 213 4.81 7.84 -8.99
C MET A 213 3.66 8.37 -9.83
N LYS A 214 3.07 7.49 -10.61
CA LYS A 214 1.79 7.68 -11.27
C LYS A 214 0.81 6.62 -10.81
N PHE A 215 -0.38 7.03 -10.41
CA PHE A 215 -1.45 6.13 -9.98
C PHE A 215 -2.74 6.45 -10.73
N ASP A 216 -3.21 5.51 -11.52
CA ASP A 216 -4.39 5.63 -12.37
C ASP A 216 -5.57 4.89 -11.75
N PHE A 217 -6.60 5.63 -11.33
CA PHE A 217 -7.83 5.10 -10.76
C PHE A 217 -9.09 5.45 -11.58
N ARG A 218 -8.92 5.76 -12.88
CA ARG A 218 -10.03 5.97 -13.82
C ARG A 218 -10.95 4.76 -13.87
N ASN A 219 -10.40 3.59 -13.69
CA ASN A 219 -11.15 2.35 -13.55
C ASN A 219 -10.90 1.75 -12.16
N LEU A 220 -11.82 1.96 -11.22
CA LEU A 220 -11.71 1.45 -9.85
C LEU A 220 -11.63 -0.09 -9.76
N ARG A 221 -12.01 -0.82 -10.81
CA ARG A 221 -11.87 -2.28 -10.90
C ARG A 221 -10.51 -2.71 -11.45
N ASN A 222 -9.75 -1.78 -12.00
CA ASN A 222 -8.43 -2.01 -12.56
C ASN A 222 -7.54 -0.80 -12.29
N LEU A 223 -7.17 -0.65 -11.04
CA LEU A 223 -6.19 0.34 -10.61
C LEU A 223 -4.85 0.01 -11.25
N ALA A 224 -4.13 1.02 -11.73
CA ALA A 224 -2.80 0.85 -12.29
C ALA A 224 -1.83 1.86 -11.65
N TYR A 225 -0.58 1.43 -11.48
CA TYR A 225 0.46 2.29 -10.95
C TYR A 225 1.79 2.06 -11.66
N ASP A 226 2.58 3.12 -11.69
CA ASP A 226 3.92 3.17 -12.23
C ASP A 226 4.79 3.97 -11.26
N ILE A 227 5.79 3.32 -10.68
CA ILE A 227 6.63 3.87 -9.61
C ILE A 227 8.09 3.75 -10.06
N HIS A 228 8.82 4.84 -9.96
CA HIS A 228 10.25 4.87 -10.22
C HIS A 228 11.01 5.28 -8.96
N VAL A 229 12.00 4.50 -8.61
CA VAL A 229 12.89 4.75 -7.48
C VAL A 229 14.33 4.79 -7.98
N ARG A 230 15.06 5.82 -7.64
CA ARG A 230 16.46 6.02 -8.02
C ARG A 230 17.31 6.19 -6.76
N PRO A 231 17.66 5.10 -6.09
CA PRO A 231 18.48 5.13 -4.89
C PRO A 231 19.91 5.64 -5.19
N GLN A 232 20.45 6.40 -4.25
CA GLN A 232 21.83 6.88 -4.26
C GLN A 232 22.48 6.50 -2.93
N ASN A 233 23.18 5.38 -2.90
CA ASN A 233 23.72 4.78 -1.68
C ASN A 233 22.67 4.60 -0.57
N THR A 234 21.44 4.36 -0.96
CA THR A 234 20.28 4.29 -0.07
C THR A 234 20.10 2.88 0.45
N LEU A 235 19.68 2.75 1.69
CA LEU A 235 19.26 1.47 2.26
C LEU A 235 18.05 0.95 1.46
N VAL A 236 18.16 -0.22 0.83
CA VAL A 236 17.12 -0.80 -0.02
C VAL A 236 16.58 -2.12 0.50
N LEU A 237 17.30 -2.77 1.43
CA LEU A 237 16.87 -3.97 2.11
C LEU A 237 17.39 -3.96 3.56
N GLN A 238 16.52 -4.32 4.50
CA GLN A 238 16.85 -4.51 5.91
C GLN A 238 15.96 -5.59 6.51
N THR A 239 16.15 -6.82 6.04
CA THR A 239 15.34 -7.97 6.46
C THR A 239 16.16 -8.99 7.20
N THR A 240 15.48 -9.76 8.06
CA THR A 240 15.99 -10.97 8.70
C THR A 240 15.50 -12.20 7.95
N GLU A 241 16.06 -13.37 8.22
CA GLU A 241 15.63 -14.65 7.67
C GLU A 241 14.14 -14.94 7.98
N GLN A 242 13.65 -14.49 9.13
CA GLN A 242 12.25 -14.69 9.53
C GLN A 242 11.28 -13.81 8.72
N GLN A 243 11.74 -12.64 8.26
CA GLN A 243 10.92 -11.68 7.50
C GLN A 243 10.93 -11.98 6.00
N ASN A 244 12.06 -12.45 5.48
CA ASN A 244 12.21 -12.83 4.08
C ASN A 244 13.19 -13.99 3.99
N ASP A 245 12.69 -15.18 3.73
CA ASP A 245 13.46 -16.42 3.69
C ASP A 245 14.07 -16.73 2.31
N LEU A 246 13.74 -15.95 1.28
CA LEU A 246 14.35 -16.07 -0.06
C LEU A 246 15.70 -15.36 -0.11
N PHE A 247 15.76 -14.19 0.49
CA PHE A 247 16.98 -13.41 0.65
C PHE A 247 16.80 -12.40 1.79
N TYR A 248 17.84 -12.18 2.55
CA TYR A 248 17.81 -11.26 3.68
C TYR A 248 19.16 -10.58 3.90
N GLY A 249 19.16 -9.57 4.75
CA GLY A 249 20.37 -8.81 5.08
C GLY A 249 20.13 -7.31 5.13
N THR A 250 21.23 -6.59 5.04
CA THR A 250 21.24 -5.12 4.96
C THR A 250 21.95 -4.72 3.68
N ILE A 251 21.24 -4.08 2.76
CA ILE A 251 21.80 -3.70 1.46
C ILE A 251 21.60 -2.20 1.25
N PHE A 252 22.71 -1.53 0.97
CA PHE A 252 22.75 -0.19 0.40
C PHE A 252 23.03 -0.30 -1.09
N ALA A 253 22.32 0.47 -1.90
CA ALA A 253 22.47 0.41 -3.34
C ALA A 253 22.27 1.77 -4.01
N SER A 254 22.83 1.86 -5.22
CA SER A 254 22.57 2.93 -6.18
C SER A 254 22.09 2.32 -7.48
N GLY A 255 21.11 2.95 -8.14
CA GLY A 255 20.57 2.40 -9.39
C GLY A 255 19.20 2.91 -9.74
N ASN A 256 18.43 2.05 -10.41
CA ASN A 256 17.07 2.33 -10.83
C ASN A 256 16.16 1.14 -10.54
N ALA A 257 14.98 1.40 -10.04
CA ALA A 257 13.92 0.41 -9.88
C ALA A 257 12.62 0.96 -10.49
N THR A 258 11.97 0.17 -11.31
CA THR A 258 10.66 0.46 -11.87
C THR A 258 9.69 -0.59 -11.38
N ILE A 259 8.56 -0.17 -10.82
CA ILE A 259 7.51 -1.04 -10.29
C ILE A 259 6.20 -0.65 -10.95
N GLN A 260 5.71 -1.52 -11.79
CA GLN A 260 4.45 -1.31 -12.53
C GLN A 260 3.45 -2.38 -12.14
N GLY A 261 2.23 -1.97 -11.83
CA GLY A 261 1.21 -2.92 -11.44
C GLY A 261 -0.19 -2.54 -11.87
N ASN A 262 -1.02 -3.56 -11.96
CA ASN A 262 -2.45 -3.46 -12.19
C ASN A 262 -3.15 -4.74 -11.67
N LYS A 263 -4.45 -4.91 -11.93
CA LYS A 263 -5.20 -6.11 -11.51
C LYS A 263 -4.62 -7.44 -12.04
N ASN A 264 -3.82 -7.42 -13.11
CA ASN A 264 -3.28 -8.64 -13.73
C ASN A 264 -1.94 -9.05 -13.11
N GLY A 265 -1.26 -8.12 -12.44
CA GLY A 265 0.00 -8.42 -11.77
C GLY A 265 0.89 -7.22 -11.53
N VAL A 266 2.04 -7.51 -10.97
CA VAL A 266 3.10 -6.55 -10.63
C VAL A 266 4.37 -6.96 -11.35
N ASN A 267 4.94 -6.03 -12.12
CA ASN A 267 6.23 -6.17 -12.77
C ASN A 267 7.24 -5.27 -12.05
N MET A 268 8.37 -5.84 -11.65
CA MET A 268 9.49 -5.11 -11.07
C MET A 268 10.72 -5.30 -11.94
N ASN A 269 11.34 -4.20 -12.32
CA ASN A 269 12.62 -4.22 -13.01
C ASN A 269 13.63 -3.38 -12.21
N ILE A 270 14.67 -4.04 -11.72
CA ILE A 270 15.64 -3.46 -10.81
C ILE A 270 17.03 -3.62 -11.40
N VAL A 271 17.73 -2.52 -11.59
CA VAL A 271 19.14 -2.49 -11.96
C VAL A 271 19.89 -1.68 -10.92
N ALA A 272 20.73 -2.34 -10.14
CA ALA A 272 21.39 -1.68 -9.01
C ALA A 272 22.82 -2.14 -8.83
N THR A 273 23.63 -1.26 -8.25
CA THR A 273 24.99 -1.54 -7.79
C THR A 273 24.99 -1.44 -6.27
N THR A 274 25.48 -2.47 -5.60
CA THR A 274 25.58 -2.47 -4.14
C THR A 274 26.59 -1.42 -3.68
N ALA A 275 26.38 -0.90 -2.49
CA ALA A 275 27.32 0.01 -1.84
C ALA A 275 27.99 -0.66 -0.65
N ASP A 276 29.05 -0.01 -0.14
CA ASP A 276 29.81 -0.48 1.01
C ASP A 276 28.94 -0.70 2.25
N ASN A 277 29.38 -1.56 3.16
CA ASN A 277 28.64 -1.99 4.36
C ASN A 277 27.32 -2.75 4.06
N SER A 278 27.24 -3.36 2.89
CA SER A 278 26.15 -4.26 2.55
C SER A 278 26.49 -5.70 2.91
N HIS A 279 25.50 -6.40 3.47
CA HIS A 279 25.56 -7.83 3.79
C HIS A 279 24.34 -8.50 3.20
N PHE A 280 24.54 -9.46 2.35
CA PHE A 280 23.47 -10.15 1.64
C PHE A 280 23.56 -11.66 1.86
N TYR A 281 22.46 -12.23 2.28
CA TYR A 281 22.31 -13.66 2.53
C TYR A 281 21.27 -14.24 1.59
N MET A 282 21.62 -15.28 0.86
CA MET A 282 20.73 -16.00 -0.03
C MET A 282 20.85 -17.50 0.21
N PRO A 283 19.90 -18.13 0.92
CA PRO A 283 19.86 -19.57 1.07
C PRO A 283 19.44 -20.22 -0.25
N LEU A 284 20.39 -20.75 -0.98
CA LEU A 284 20.16 -21.46 -2.24
C LEU A 284 19.75 -22.92 -1.98
N GLY A 285 19.04 -23.29 -0.95
CA GLY A 285 18.74 -24.67 -0.60
C GLY A 285 18.75 -25.61 -1.80
N ASN A 286 19.44 -26.75 -1.71
CA ASN A 286 19.75 -27.71 -2.76
C ASN A 286 18.79 -27.68 -3.98
N SER A 287 19.11 -26.91 -5.00
CA SER A 287 18.54 -27.09 -6.32
C SER A 287 19.29 -28.23 -6.98
N ALA A 288 18.55 -29.24 -7.41
CA ALA A 288 19.06 -30.44 -8.06
C ALA A 288 19.76 -30.21 -9.43
N ASP A 289 20.12 -28.98 -9.75
CA ASP A 289 20.73 -28.57 -11.00
C ASP A 289 22.20 -28.13 -10.90
N ILE A 290 22.85 -28.39 -9.77
CA ILE A 290 24.30 -28.38 -9.79
C ILE A 290 24.71 -29.76 -10.28
N SER A 291 24.82 -29.93 -11.59
CA SER A 291 25.55 -31.03 -12.20
C SER A 291 26.89 -31.15 -11.50
N ALA A 292 27.13 -32.32 -10.93
CA ALA A 292 28.34 -32.67 -10.20
C ALA A 292 29.58 -32.20 -10.95
N ALA A 293 30.24 -31.20 -10.39
CA ALA A 293 31.66 -31.04 -10.68
C ALA A 293 32.31 -32.26 -10.06
N ASP A 294 32.76 -33.20 -10.89
CA ASP A 294 33.46 -34.40 -10.53
C ASP A 294 34.75 -34.05 -9.76
N PHE A 295 34.67 -34.03 -8.43
CA PHE A 295 35.84 -34.14 -7.62
C PHE A 295 36.30 -35.60 -7.57
N ILE A 296 37.40 -35.92 -8.22
CA ILE A 296 38.02 -37.24 -8.16
C ILE A 296 38.55 -37.44 -6.73
N VAL A 297 37.80 -38.23 -5.95
CA VAL A 297 38.29 -38.72 -4.63
C VAL A 297 38.63 -40.19 -4.81
N PHE A 298 39.90 -40.57 -4.56
CA PHE A 298 40.33 -41.98 -4.53
C PHE A 298 39.83 -42.63 -3.24
N GLU A 299 38.86 -43.53 -3.35
CA GLU A 299 38.28 -44.27 -2.21
C GLU A 299 38.20 -45.77 -2.45
N ASP A 300 38.21 -46.52 -1.34
CA ASP A 300 37.98 -47.98 -1.33
C ASP A 300 36.58 -48.35 -1.83
N PRO A 301 36.45 -49.20 -2.86
CA PRO A 301 35.17 -49.54 -3.50
C PRO A 301 34.08 -50.08 -2.56
N ARG A 302 34.43 -50.72 -1.42
CA ARG A 302 33.47 -51.31 -0.49
C ARG A 302 32.82 -50.25 0.43
N GLN A 303 33.55 -49.28 0.87
CA GLN A 303 33.01 -48.17 1.66
C GLN A 303 32.19 -47.20 0.80
N LYS A 304 32.55 -47.05 -0.46
CA LYS A 304 31.81 -46.25 -1.42
C LYS A 304 30.38 -46.72 -1.65
N ALA A 305 30.16 -48.03 -1.79
CA ALA A 305 28.83 -48.59 -2.08
C ALA A 305 27.83 -48.40 -0.91
N ILE A 306 28.32 -48.45 0.34
CA ILE A 306 27.47 -48.26 1.53
C ILE A 306 27.18 -46.77 1.71
N ARG A 307 28.13 -45.89 1.48
CA ARG A 307 27.94 -44.42 1.57
C ARG A 307 27.03 -43.92 0.47
N ASP A 308 27.22 -44.35 -0.79
CA ASP A 308 26.38 -43.99 -1.92
C ASP A 308 24.92 -44.41 -1.76
N SER A 309 24.67 -45.54 -1.12
CA SER A 309 23.29 -46.00 -0.82
C SER A 309 22.63 -45.16 0.28
N LEU A 310 23.36 -44.77 1.32
CA LEU A 310 22.90 -43.93 2.40
C LEU A 310 22.74 -42.47 1.94
N GLU A 311 23.66 -41.96 1.11
CA GLU A 311 23.58 -40.63 0.51
C GLU A 311 22.42 -40.50 -0.48
N LYS A 312 22.15 -41.53 -1.31
CA LYS A 312 20.99 -41.56 -2.21
C LYS A 312 19.67 -41.53 -1.43
N ALA A 313 19.52 -42.29 -0.36
CA ALA A 313 18.33 -42.27 0.47
C ALA A 313 18.15 -40.93 1.19
N ASN A 314 19.24 -40.33 1.68
CA ASN A 314 19.21 -39.04 2.34
C ASN A 314 19.05 -37.88 1.35
N SER A 315 19.66 -37.94 0.16
CA SER A 315 19.54 -36.90 -0.86
C SER A 315 18.12 -36.83 -1.42
N THR A 316 17.43 -37.96 -1.60
CA THR A 316 16.04 -37.99 -2.06
C THR A 316 15.07 -37.32 -1.06
N ASN A 317 15.31 -37.55 0.24
CA ASN A 317 14.50 -36.90 1.28
C ASN A 317 14.85 -35.41 1.41
N ARG A 318 16.12 -35.03 1.31
CA ARG A 318 16.59 -33.64 1.34
C ARG A 318 16.06 -32.87 0.11
N LEU A 319 16.10 -33.44 -1.08
CA LEU A 319 15.54 -32.91 -2.32
C LEU A 319 14.03 -32.67 -2.21
N ARG A 320 13.27 -33.64 -1.70
CA ARG A 320 11.82 -33.47 -1.48
C ARG A 320 11.52 -32.36 -0.48
N GLN A 321 12.28 -32.25 0.61
CA GLN A 321 12.12 -31.19 1.60
C GLN A 321 12.51 -29.81 1.05
N ALA A 322 13.60 -29.72 0.28
CA ALA A 322 14.04 -28.48 -0.37
C ALA A 322 13.04 -28.00 -1.43
N LEU A 323 12.53 -28.91 -2.27
CA LEU A 323 11.46 -28.63 -3.23
C LEU A 323 10.17 -28.18 -2.53
N ALA A 324 9.78 -28.87 -1.46
CA ALA A 324 8.59 -28.49 -0.68
C ALA A 324 8.74 -27.11 -0.03
N ARG A 325 9.92 -26.76 0.49
CA ARG A 325 10.22 -25.44 1.04
C ARG A 325 10.22 -24.37 -0.06
N ARG A 326 10.85 -24.64 -1.21
CA ARG A 326 10.87 -23.74 -2.36
C ARG A 326 9.44 -23.47 -2.87
N MET A 327 8.62 -24.51 -2.99
CA MET A 327 7.20 -24.36 -3.36
C MET A 327 6.44 -23.52 -2.34
N ARG A 328 6.63 -23.75 -1.05
CA ARG A 328 6.00 -22.95 0.02
C ARG A 328 6.46 -21.48 -0.01
N ARG A 329 7.73 -21.23 -0.32
CA ARG A 329 8.29 -19.88 -0.46
C ARG A 329 7.68 -19.14 -1.65
N MET A 330 7.49 -19.82 -2.78
CA MET A 330 6.84 -19.25 -3.95
C MET A 330 5.34 -19.02 -3.72
N ASP A 331 4.69 -19.89 -2.94
CA ASP A 331 3.27 -19.74 -2.56
C ASP A 331 3.04 -18.54 -1.61
N SER A 332 4.08 -18.06 -0.92
CA SER A 332 4.02 -16.86 -0.08
C SER A 332 4.09 -15.56 -0.86
N LEU A 333 4.60 -15.59 -2.11
CA LEU A 333 4.62 -14.43 -3.00
C LEU A 333 3.28 -14.32 -3.74
N PRO A 334 2.83 -13.10 -4.05
CA PRO A 334 1.67 -12.91 -4.92
C PRO A 334 1.88 -13.65 -6.25
N SER A 335 0.96 -14.53 -6.62
CA SER A 335 1.08 -15.39 -7.81
C SER A 335 1.19 -14.65 -9.14
N ASN A 336 0.92 -13.36 -9.13
CA ASN A 336 0.93 -12.48 -10.29
C ASN A 336 2.09 -11.45 -10.29
N MET A 337 3.19 -11.81 -9.63
CA MET A 337 4.41 -10.98 -9.55
C MET A 337 5.46 -11.48 -10.56
N ASP A 338 6.16 -10.55 -11.22
CA ASP A 338 7.30 -10.80 -12.09
C ASP A 338 8.43 -9.84 -11.70
N ILE A 339 9.52 -10.38 -11.14
CA ILE A 339 10.66 -9.60 -10.66
C ILE A 339 11.88 -9.92 -11.49
N LYS A 340 12.46 -8.92 -12.13
CA LYS A 340 13.75 -8.99 -12.81
C LYS A 340 14.72 -8.07 -12.09
N MET A 341 15.82 -8.62 -11.64
CA MET A 341 16.87 -7.87 -10.93
C MET A 341 18.24 -8.16 -11.52
N ALA A 342 18.94 -7.11 -11.87
CA ALA A 342 20.36 -7.15 -12.20
C ALA A 342 21.13 -6.40 -11.11
N LEU A 343 21.88 -7.13 -10.31
CA LEU A 343 22.65 -6.60 -9.19
C LEU A 343 24.14 -6.67 -9.48
N ASN A 344 24.79 -5.53 -9.56
CA ASN A 344 26.24 -5.43 -9.64
C ASN A 344 26.82 -5.35 -8.22
N VAL A 345 27.53 -6.39 -7.80
CA VAL A 345 28.09 -6.52 -6.45
C VAL A 345 29.51 -5.95 -6.43
N LYS A 346 29.77 -5.02 -5.51
CA LYS A 346 31.13 -4.46 -5.31
C LYS A 346 32.01 -5.35 -4.41
N PRO A 347 33.33 -5.28 -4.53
CA PRO A 347 34.28 -6.14 -3.78
C PRO A 347 34.15 -6.07 -2.26
N ASN A 348 33.68 -4.95 -1.73
CA ASN A 348 33.56 -4.73 -0.28
C ASN A 348 32.27 -5.27 0.33
N VAL A 349 31.41 -5.87 -0.49
CA VAL A 349 30.12 -6.43 -0.06
C VAL A 349 30.31 -7.87 0.37
N GLU A 350 29.83 -8.18 1.57
CA GLU A 350 29.82 -9.55 2.04
C GLU A 350 28.58 -10.28 1.50
N MET A 351 28.83 -11.30 0.69
CA MET A 351 27.78 -12.18 0.22
C MET A 351 27.95 -13.56 0.84
N GLN A 352 26.86 -14.09 1.36
CA GLN A 352 26.80 -15.45 1.86
C GLN A 352 25.77 -16.24 1.06
N LEU A 353 26.26 -17.22 0.31
CA LEU A 353 25.44 -18.19 -0.39
C LEU A 353 25.47 -19.50 0.39
N THR A 354 24.33 -19.94 0.87
CA THR A 354 24.23 -21.20 1.60
C THR A 354 23.68 -22.26 0.66
N LEU A 355 24.54 -23.21 0.25
CA LEU A 355 24.20 -24.28 -0.68
C LEU A 355 23.56 -25.49 0.05
N ASP A 356 23.86 -25.71 1.34
CA ASP A 356 23.30 -26.76 2.17
C ASP A 356 23.02 -26.26 3.60
N GLN A 357 21.90 -26.69 4.19
CA GLN A 357 21.56 -26.35 5.59
C GLN A 357 22.33 -27.16 6.63
N ALA A 358 23.05 -28.18 6.22
CA ALA A 358 23.88 -28.98 7.13
C ALA A 358 25.19 -28.28 7.56
N GLY A 359 25.45 -27.06 7.10
CA GLY A 359 26.60 -26.27 7.51
C GLY A 359 27.92 -26.57 6.82
N ASP A 360 27.98 -27.64 6.02
CA ASP A 360 29.24 -28.07 5.41
C ASP A 360 29.59 -27.34 4.09
N ASN A 361 28.60 -26.68 3.45
CA ASN A 361 28.82 -25.97 2.19
C ASN A 361 28.38 -24.49 2.27
N LEU A 362 28.87 -23.79 3.28
CA LEU A 362 28.73 -22.36 3.41
C LEU A 362 29.80 -21.68 2.56
N ARG A 363 29.39 -21.02 1.48
CA ARG A 363 30.31 -20.13 0.74
C ARG A 363 30.07 -18.70 1.17
N LYS A 364 30.99 -18.20 1.97
CA LYS A 364 31.10 -16.82 2.38
C LYS A 364 32.25 -16.18 1.62
N GLY A 365 31.95 -15.14 0.89
CA GLY A 365 32.98 -14.45 0.10
C GLY A 365 32.77 -12.96 0.06
N ARG A 366 33.85 -12.24 -0.14
CA ARG A 366 33.86 -10.87 -0.61
C ARG A 366 34.45 -10.91 -2.01
N GLY A 367 33.70 -10.39 -2.95
CA GLY A 367 34.09 -10.42 -4.35
C GLY A 367 33.31 -9.43 -5.16
N ASN A 368 33.54 -9.38 -6.44
CA ASN A 368 32.79 -8.55 -7.38
C ASN A 368 32.13 -9.45 -8.43
N GLY A 369 31.01 -9.01 -8.89
CA GLY A 369 30.29 -9.76 -9.91
C GLY A 369 28.93 -9.19 -10.25
N THR A 370 28.29 -9.80 -11.20
CA THR A 370 26.93 -9.45 -11.60
C THR A 370 26.01 -10.63 -11.32
N ILE A 371 24.95 -10.39 -10.56
CA ILE A 371 23.93 -11.38 -10.26
C ILE A 371 22.64 -10.96 -10.92
N ASN A 372 22.09 -11.82 -11.74
CA ASN A 372 20.78 -11.66 -12.34
C ASN A 372 19.81 -12.61 -11.66
N LEU A 373 18.69 -12.08 -11.21
CA LEU A 373 17.60 -12.80 -10.55
C LEU A 373 16.33 -12.59 -11.35
N HIS A 374 15.63 -13.67 -11.67
CA HIS A 374 14.28 -13.64 -12.20
C HIS A 374 13.37 -14.48 -11.30
N VAL A 375 12.28 -13.89 -10.83
CA VAL A 375 11.29 -14.54 -9.96
C VAL A 375 9.91 -14.34 -10.57
N ASN A 376 9.29 -15.43 -10.97
CA ASN A 376 7.91 -15.44 -11.46
C ASN A 376 7.13 -16.58 -10.80
N PRO A 377 6.44 -16.33 -9.67
CA PRO A 377 5.72 -17.35 -8.94
C PRO A 377 4.61 -18.03 -9.74
N ARG A 378 3.99 -17.32 -10.68
CA ARG A 378 2.92 -17.87 -11.54
C ARG A 378 3.42 -19.03 -12.39
N ASN A 379 4.62 -18.91 -12.92
CA ASN A 379 5.26 -19.93 -13.76
C ASN A 379 6.15 -20.88 -12.93
N LYS A 380 6.22 -20.66 -11.60
CA LYS A 380 7.17 -21.34 -10.69
C LYS A 380 8.61 -21.20 -11.16
N ASP A 381 8.91 -20.05 -11.79
CA ASP A 381 10.24 -19.73 -12.28
C ASP A 381 11.02 -18.94 -11.22
N PHE A 382 12.18 -19.47 -10.87
CA PHE A 382 13.16 -18.83 -10.01
C PHE A 382 14.54 -19.11 -10.60
N THR A 383 15.07 -18.13 -11.30
CA THR A 383 16.34 -18.28 -12.01
C THR A 383 17.35 -17.29 -11.45
N ILE A 384 18.54 -17.80 -11.13
CA ILE A 384 19.70 -16.98 -10.76
C ILE A 384 20.84 -17.36 -11.67
N TYR A 385 21.49 -16.38 -12.24
CA TYR A 385 22.71 -16.56 -13.05
C TYR A 385 23.60 -15.33 -12.94
N GLY A 386 24.89 -15.52 -13.15
CA GLY A 386 25.87 -14.43 -13.09
C GLY A 386 27.27 -14.95 -12.80
N ASP A 387 28.22 -14.05 -12.85
CA ASP A 387 29.62 -14.28 -12.54
C ASP A 387 29.96 -13.57 -11.23
N TYR A 388 30.69 -14.25 -10.38
CA TYR A 388 31.11 -13.71 -9.10
C TYR A 388 32.54 -14.19 -8.80
N ASP A 389 33.51 -13.24 -8.73
CA ASP A 389 34.94 -13.47 -8.52
C ASP A 389 35.41 -13.02 -7.12
#